data_f6966f73615ba1f9cf657c9ddf5358a2
#
_entry.id   f6966f73615ba1f9cf657c9ddf5358a2
#
_cell.length_a   1.000
_cell.length_b   1.000
_cell.length_c   1.000
_cell.angle_alpha   90.00
_cell.angle_beta   90.00
_cell.angle_gamma   90.00
#
_symmetry.space_group_name_H-M   'P 1'
#
loop_
_entity.id
_entity.type
_entity.pdbx_description
1 polymer ?
#
loop_
_entity_poly.entity_id
_entity_poly.type
_entity_poly.pdbx_seq_one_letter_code
_entity_poly.pdbx_strand_id
1 'polypeptide(L)'
;PAFTSAIEKANVDYETINLLNYDTVPEDADCVILNAPARDLSNDDTEKLLSYMEKGGDVLIISTYTDAEMPNFSRLLDFYGLEITKGLIIEADNNFYYQDPFYLFPEISYDDITDSVTGSGSFVFVPYAQGITIKEQENVTATPLLTTSDESYARSDISAGGGYAKQEGDIDGPFHAGVKCEKEVEGEISTAVVYGSEYLFTQNADEIVSGTNLMLFAGTLGSFVSYTDSIVVPVKSYEVSYIAMPQSSIVFLALATVIVLPFGFLITGFGIWFKRRKR
;
A
#
# COMPACT_ATOMS: atom_id res chain seq x y z
N PRO A 1 -17.50 3.79 4.45
CA PRO A 1 -17.65 5.24 4.16
C PRO A 1 -16.38 5.85 3.58
N ALA A 2 -15.16 5.51 4.09
CA ALA A 2 -13.93 6.12 3.60
C ALA A 2 -13.55 5.66 2.19
N PHE A 3 -13.67 4.37 1.91
CA PHE A 3 -13.35 3.79 0.60
C PHE A 3 -14.30 4.29 -0.51
N THR A 4 -15.60 4.33 -0.25
CA THR A 4 -16.58 4.90 -1.19
C THR A 4 -16.32 6.36 -1.48
N SER A 5 -15.92 7.14 -0.46
CA SER A 5 -15.50 8.53 -0.66
C SER A 5 -14.24 8.66 -1.53
N ALA A 6 -13.35 7.67 -1.51
CA ALA A 6 -12.17 7.64 -2.39
C ALA A 6 -12.59 7.41 -3.86
N ILE A 7 -13.53 6.50 -4.12
CA ILE A 7 -14.07 6.25 -5.47
C ILE A 7 -14.78 7.51 -6.01
N GLU A 8 -15.64 8.15 -5.19
CA GLU A 8 -16.31 9.38 -5.55
C GLU A 8 -15.33 10.52 -5.90
N LYS A 9 -14.24 10.65 -5.13
CA LYS A 9 -13.17 11.62 -5.41
C LYS A 9 -12.40 11.31 -6.71
N ALA A 10 -12.27 10.04 -7.06
CA ALA A 10 -11.68 9.60 -8.32
C ALA A 10 -12.60 9.83 -9.53
N ASN A 11 -13.84 10.31 -9.30
CA ASN A 11 -14.87 10.57 -10.32
C ASN A 11 -15.20 9.32 -11.15
N VAL A 12 -15.29 8.17 -10.47
CA VAL A 12 -15.66 6.87 -11.04
C VAL A 12 -17.07 6.52 -10.53
N ASP A 13 -17.94 6.11 -11.43
CA ASP A 13 -19.26 5.58 -11.07
C ASP A 13 -19.10 4.17 -10.51
N TYR A 14 -19.81 3.84 -9.44
CA TYR A 14 -19.76 2.51 -8.85
C TYR A 14 -21.13 2.02 -8.40
N GLU A 15 -21.32 0.71 -8.45
CA GLU A 15 -22.47 0.02 -7.89
C GLU A 15 -21.99 -1.08 -6.91
N THR A 16 -22.65 -1.17 -5.75
CA THR A 16 -22.42 -2.29 -4.82
C THR A 16 -23.38 -3.41 -5.16
N ILE A 17 -22.83 -4.53 -5.62
CA ILE A 17 -23.60 -5.71 -6.00
C ILE A 17 -23.46 -6.84 -4.97
N ASN A 18 -24.49 -7.69 -4.91
CA ASN A 18 -24.43 -8.97 -4.21
C ASN A 18 -24.55 -10.08 -5.26
N LEU A 19 -23.47 -10.81 -5.51
CA LEU A 19 -23.40 -11.85 -6.55
C LEU A 19 -24.42 -12.97 -6.39
N LEU A 20 -25.02 -13.15 -5.19
CA LEU A 20 -26.14 -14.07 -5.00
C LEU A 20 -27.38 -13.73 -5.86
N ASN A 21 -27.51 -12.46 -6.27
CA ASN A 21 -28.64 -11.97 -7.06
C ASN A 21 -28.38 -11.98 -8.58
N TYR A 22 -27.19 -12.39 -8.99
CA TYR A 22 -26.77 -12.37 -10.39
C TYR A 22 -26.29 -13.77 -10.82
N ASP A 23 -26.56 -14.16 -12.04
CA ASP A 23 -26.05 -15.42 -12.62
C ASP A 23 -24.55 -15.29 -12.98
N THR A 24 -24.13 -14.08 -13.37
CA THR A 24 -22.74 -13.73 -13.71
C THR A 24 -22.42 -12.32 -13.18
N VAL A 25 -21.16 -11.94 -13.18
CA VAL A 25 -20.78 -10.51 -13.02
C VAL A 25 -21.43 -9.72 -14.16
N PRO A 26 -21.99 -8.51 -13.90
CA PRO A 26 -22.54 -7.65 -14.95
C PRO A 26 -21.54 -7.39 -16.09
N GLU A 27 -22.01 -7.50 -17.35
CA GLU A 27 -21.16 -7.35 -18.54
C GLU A 27 -20.69 -5.90 -18.79
N ASP A 28 -21.33 -4.93 -18.14
CA ASP A 28 -20.99 -3.50 -18.18
C ASP A 28 -20.05 -3.05 -17.06
N ALA A 29 -19.52 -4.00 -16.27
CA ALA A 29 -18.52 -3.70 -15.25
C ALA A 29 -17.13 -3.62 -15.88
N ASP A 30 -16.51 -2.43 -15.88
CA ASP A 30 -15.12 -2.25 -16.28
C ASP A 30 -14.15 -2.91 -15.32
N CYS A 31 -14.48 -2.92 -14.01
CA CYS A 31 -13.66 -3.53 -12.97
C CYS A 31 -14.52 -4.01 -11.80
N VAL A 32 -14.14 -5.13 -11.20
CA VAL A 32 -14.71 -5.62 -9.94
C VAL A 32 -13.77 -5.32 -8.77
N ILE A 33 -14.30 -4.69 -7.72
CA ILE A 33 -13.53 -4.36 -6.51
C ILE A 33 -13.89 -5.32 -5.38
N LEU A 34 -12.92 -6.10 -4.92
CA LEU A 34 -13.00 -6.94 -3.72
C LEU A 34 -12.31 -6.20 -2.57
N ASN A 35 -13.12 -5.49 -1.77
CA ASN A 35 -12.60 -4.65 -0.70
C ASN A 35 -12.55 -5.39 0.64
N ALA A 36 -11.38 -5.90 1.00
CA ALA A 36 -11.04 -6.43 2.32
C ALA A 36 -12.05 -7.46 2.87
N PRO A 37 -12.29 -8.58 2.17
CA PRO A 37 -13.21 -9.60 2.64
C PRO A 37 -12.69 -10.23 3.94
N ALA A 38 -13.43 -10.05 5.05
CA ALA A 38 -13.09 -10.63 6.34
C ALA A 38 -13.53 -12.11 6.48
N ARG A 39 -14.20 -12.66 5.48
CA ARG A 39 -14.66 -14.05 5.40
C ARG A 39 -14.47 -14.55 3.99
N ASP A 40 -14.30 -15.87 3.87
CA ASP A 40 -14.15 -16.50 2.56
C ASP A 40 -15.39 -16.32 1.68
N LEU A 41 -15.16 -16.31 0.39
CA LEU A 41 -16.19 -16.25 -0.63
C LEU A 41 -16.95 -17.60 -0.69
N SER A 42 -18.18 -17.60 -1.19
CA SER A 42 -18.84 -18.84 -1.55
C SER A 42 -18.19 -19.45 -2.81
N ASN A 43 -18.32 -20.77 -2.99
CA ASN A 43 -17.86 -21.41 -4.22
C ASN A 43 -18.53 -20.82 -5.48
N ASP A 44 -19.83 -20.50 -5.40
CA ASP A 44 -20.61 -19.94 -6.50
C ASP A 44 -20.10 -18.53 -6.88
N ASP A 45 -19.89 -17.66 -5.89
CA ASP A 45 -19.33 -16.32 -6.14
C ASP A 45 -17.92 -16.40 -6.74
N THR A 46 -17.12 -17.35 -6.25
CA THR A 46 -15.75 -17.57 -6.76
C THR A 46 -15.76 -18.01 -8.22
N GLU A 47 -16.63 -18.95 -8.62
CA GLU A 47 -16.75 -19.39 -10.00
C GLU A 47 -17.21 -18.25 -10.93
N LYS A 48 -18.14 -17.40 -10.47
CA LYS A 48 -18.60 -16.23 -11.23
C LYS A 48 -17.48 -15.23 -11.45
N LEU A 49 -16.66 -14.96 -10.41
CA LEU A 49 -15.51 -14.07 -10.50
C LEU A 49 -14.42 -14.64 -11.40
N LEU A 50 -14.08 -15.94 -11.25
CA LEU A 50 -13.12 -16.58 -12.14
C LEU A 50 -13.57 -16.55 -13.59
N SER A 51 -14.85 -16.82 -13.88
CA SER A 51 -15.39 -16.75 -15.23
C SER A 51 -15.37 -15.32 -15.81
N TYR A 52 -15.51 -14.28 -14.96
CA TYR A 52 -15.35 -12.89 -15.36
C TYR A 52 -13.90 -12.57 -15.71
N MET A 53 -12.96 -12.99 -14.88
CA MET A 53 -11.53 -12.80 -15.08
C MET A 53 -11.02 -13.57 -16.31
N GLU A 54 -11.51 -14.79 -16.56
CA GLU A 54 -11.18 -15.59 -17.75
C GLU A 54 -11.62 -14.93 -19.07
N LYS A 55 -12.61 -14.04 -19.01
CA LYS A 55 -13.10 -13.26 -20.17
C LYS A 55 -12.44 -11.89 -20.31
N GLY A 56 -11.34 -11.66 -19.60
CA GLY A 56 -10.61 -10.38 -19.64
C GLY A 56 -11.13 -9.32 -18.66
N GLY A 57 -12.01 -9.70 -17.72
CA GLY A 57 -12.50 -8.75 -16.70
C GLY A 57 -11.41 -8.37 -15.71
N ASP A 58 -11.34 -7.08 -15.35
CA ASP A 58 -10.34 -6.53 -14.47
C ASP A 58 -10.77 -6.54 -13.00
N VAL A 59 -9.81 -6.66 -12.06
CA VAL A 59 -10.11 -6.74 -10.63
C VAL A 59 -9.16 -5.90 -9.79
N LEU A 60 -9.73 -5.19 -8.81
CA LEU A 60 -8.98 -4.60 -7.69
C LEU A 60 -9.23 -5.44 -6.44
N ILE A 61 -8.18 -6.00 -5.86
CA ILE A 61 -8.27 -6.81 -4.65
C ILE A 61 -7.51 -6.10 -3.52
N ILE A 62 -8.21 -5.84 -2.44
CA ILE A 62 -7.61 -5.33 -1.20
C ILE A 62 -7.74 -6.42 -0.15
N SER A 63 -6.62 -6.90 0.39
CA SER A 63 -6.65 -7.91 1.44
C SER A 63 -6.78 -7.27 2.83
N THR A 64 -7.29 -8.06 3.78
CA THR A 64 -7.26 -7.72 5.21
C THR A 64 -6.70 -8.89 5.99
N TYR A 65 -5.98 -8.58 7.08
CA TYR A 65 -5.50 -9.62 7.97
C TYR A 65 -6.68 -10.31 8.66
N THR A 66 -6.70 -11.63 8.57
CA THR A 66 -7.69 -12.48 9.24
C THR A 66 -7.07 -13.82 9.61
N ASP A 67 -7.52 -14.40 10.73
CA ASP A 67 -7.17 -15.76 11.14
C ASP A 67 -8.04 -16.82 10.43
N ALA A 68 -9.04 -16.39 9.66
CA ALA A 68 -9.91 -17.29 8.93
C ALA A 68 -9.19 -17.93 7.74
N GLU A 69 -9.46 -19.20 7.51
CA GLU A 69 -9.06 -19.87 6.27
C GLU A 69 -9.87 -19.33 5.11
N MET A 70 -9.20 -18.91 4.03
CA MET A 70 -9.79 -18.23 2.87
C MET A 70 -9.48 -18.99 1.56
N PRO A 71 -9.87 -20.29 1.42
CA PRO A 71 -9.49 -21.09 0.26
C PRO A 71 -10.08 -20.57 -1.05
N ASN A 72 -11.29 -20.04 -1.05
CA ASN A 72 -11.93 -19.52 -2.25
C ASN A 72 -11.31 -18.16 -2.68
N PHE A 73 -11.04 -17.30 -1.72
CA PHE A 73 -10.30 -16.05 -1.99
C PHE A 73 -8.89 -16.34 -2.53
N SER A 74 -8.20 -17.34 -1.97
CA SER A 74 -6.90 -17.79 -2.46
C SER A 74 -6.95 -18.27 -3.91
N ARG A 75 -8.04 -18.93 -4.35
CA ARG A 75 -8.22 -19.36 -5.75
C ARG A 75 -8.23 -18.17 -6.73
N LEU A 76 -8.80 -17.02 -6.33
CA LEU A 76 -8.77 -15.81 -7.17
C LEU A 76 -7.35 -15.27 -7.31
N LEU A 77 -6.58 -15.28 -6.23
CA LEU A 77 -5.16 -14.85 -6.24
C LEU A 77 -4.29 -15.84 -7.03
N ASP A 78 -4.50 -17.14 -6.84
CA ASP A 78 -3.79 -18.20 -7.57
C ASP A 78 -4.02 -18.11 -9.08
N PHE A 79 -5.15 -17.57 -9.54
CA PHE A 79 -5.41 -17.32 -10.95
C PHE A 79 -4.33 -16.40 -11.56
N TYR A 80 -3.81 -15.44 -10.82
CA TYR A 80 -2.71 -14.54 -11.22
C TYR A 80 -1.34 -14.95 -10.68
N GLY A 81 -1.22 -16.15 -10.10
CA GLY A 81 0.04 -16.59 -9.50
C GLY A 81 0.41 -15.81 -8.24
N LEU A 82 -0.56 -15.29 -7.50
CA LEU A 82 -0.34 -14.54 -6.27
C LEU A 82 -0.72 -15.34 -5.04
N GLU A 83 -0.02 -15.06 -3.94
CA GLU A 83 -0.33 -15.60 -2.62
C GLU A 83 -0.18 -14.52 -1.55
N ILE A 84 -1.12 -14.44 -0.60
CA ILE A 84 -0.98 -13.58 0.57
C ILE A 84 -0.16 -14.30 1.63
N THR A 85 0.93 -13.66 2.06
CA THR A 85 1.79 -14.15 3.14
C THR A 85 1.03 -14.10 4.47
N LYS A 86 1.12 -15.16 5.25
CA LYS A 86 0.50 -15.21 6.59
C LYS A 86 1.15 -14.18 7.52
N GLY A 87 0.31 -13.42 8.20
CA GLY A 87 0.72 -12.43 9.20
C GLY A 87 0.83 -11.02 8.65
N LEU A 88 1.28 -10.13 9.52
CA LEU A 88 1.52 -8.73 9.18
C LEU A 88 3.02 -8.46 9.02
N ILE A 89 3.34 -7.59 8.08
CA ILE A 89 4.70 -7.13 7.84
C ILE A 89 5.12 -6.20 8.98
N ILE A 90 6.31 -6.42 9.50
CA ILE A 90 7.03 -5.55 10.42
C ILE A 90 8.28 -5.05 9.70
N GLU A 91 8.45 -3.77 9.61
CA GLU A 91 9.60 -3.13 8.98
C GLU A 91 10.67 -2.83 10.02
N ALA A 92 11.88 -3.31 9.82
CA ALA A 92 12.99 -3.09 10.74
C ALA A 92 13.90 -1.92 10.32
N ASP A 93 13.91 -1.52 9.05
CA ASP A 93 14.63 -0.33 8.60
C ASP A 93 13.82 0.95 8.92
N ASN A 94 14.38 1.81 9.75
CA ASN A 94 13.77 3.08 10.19
C ASN A 94 13.49 4.08 9.04
N ASN A 95 14.00 3.86 7.85
CA ASN A 95 13.73 4.69 6.68
C ASN A 95 12.44 4.28 5.96
N PHE A 96 11.93 3.08 6.24
CA PHE A 96 10.81 2.46 5.54
C PHE A 96 9.53 2.32 6.38
N TYR A 97 9.48 2.99 7.57
CA TYR A 97 8.25 3.06 8.37
C TYR A 97 8.07 4.40 9.09
N TYR A 98 6.85 4.68 9.52
CA TYR A 98 6.47 5.91 10.22
C TYR A 98 6.02 5.62 11.66
N GLN A 99 6.81 6.03 12.66
CA GLN A 99 6.56 5.89 14.10
C GLN A 99 6.42 4.45 14.62
N ASP A 100 5.70 3.58 13.93
CA ASP A 100 5.43 2.20 14.29
C ASP A 100 5.88 1.27 13.15
N PRO A 101 6.63 0.18 13.42
CA PRO A 101 7.08 -0.77 12.40
C PRO A 101 5.99 -1.43 11.55
N PHE A 102 4.72 -1.36 11.95
CA PHE A 102 3.57 -1.76 11.13
C PHE A 102 3.09 -0.68 10.16
N TYR A 103 3.63 0.53 10.24
CA TYR A 103 3.25 1.69 9.43
C TYR A 103 4.25 1.90 8.31
N LEU A 104 4.12 1.15 7.25
CA LEU A 104 5.11 1.04 6.20
C LEU A 104 5.16 2.27 5.29
N PHE A 105 6.37 2.61 4.85
CA PHE A 105 6.67 3.47 3.71
C PHE A 105 7.45 2.66 2.68
N PRO A 106 6.79 1.79 1.91
CA PRO A 106 7.48 0.94 0.95
C PRO A 106 8.13 1.74 -0.18
N GLU A 107 9.11 1.15 -0.83
CA GLU A 107 9.65 1.65 -2.09
C GLU A 107 8.58 1.58 -3.17
N ILE A 108 8.44 2.65 -3.95
CA ILE A 108 7.47 2.76 -5.03
C ILE A 108 8.19 2.45 -6.34
N SER A 109 7.79 1.37 -7.01
CA SER A 109 8.30 1.04 -8.34
C SER A 109 7.60 1.88 -9.41
N TYR A 110 8.28 2.16 -10.51
CA TYR A 110 7.69 2.88 -11.63
C TYR A 110 6.74 1.98 -12.43
N ASP A 111 5.51 2.44 -12.58
CA ASP A 111 4.45 1.86 -13.42
C ASP A 111 3.44 2.97 -13.74
N ASP A 112 2.59 2.79 -14.75
CA ASP A 112 1.55 3.77 -15.11
C ASP A 112 0.62 4.09 -13.92
N ILE A 113 0.36 3.10 -13.05
CA ILE A 113 -0.43 3.26 -11.82
C ILE A 113 0.29 4.19 -10.82
N THR A 114 1.60 4.10 -10.73
CA THR A 114 2.42 4.82 -9.75
C THR A 114 3.03 6.11 -10.27
N ASP A 115 2.89 6.44 -11.55
CA ASP A 115 3.50 7.60 -12.20
C ASP A 115 3.23 8.90 -11.42
N SER A 116 1.99 9.09 -10.97
CA SER A 116 1.57 10.28 -10.22
C SER A 116 2.18 10.37 -8.81
N VAL A 117 2.72 9.28 -8.25
CA VAL A 117 3.24 9.17 -6.89
C VAL A 117 4.75 8.87 -6.82
N THR A 118 5.43 8.66 -7.94
CA THR A 118 6.89 8.39 -8.02
C THR A 118 7.76 9.66 -7.95
N GLY A 119 7.22 10.79 -7.50
CA GLY A 119 7.95 12.04 -7.37
C GLY A 119 8.98 12.05 -6.23
N SER A 120 10.00 12.90 -6.34
CA SER A 120 11.01 13.11 -5.29
C SER A 120 10.37 13.56 -3.99
N GLY A 121 10.47 12.72 -2.95
CA GLY A 121 9.94 12.98 -1.62
C GLY A 121 8.46 12.57 -1.43
N SER A 122 7.87 11.86 -2.37
CA SER A 122 6.55 11.25 -2.19
C SER A 122 6.68 9.94 -1.41
N PHE A 123 5.71 9.68 -0.56
CA PHE A 123 5.59 8.43 0.20
C PHE A 123 4.18 7.88 0.05
N VAL A 124 4.07 6.57 -0.03
CA VAL A 124 2.81 5.84 0.11
C VAL A 124 2.79 5.24 1.51
N PHE A 125 1.75 5.48 2.28
CA PHE A 125 1.60 4.99 3.64
C PHE A 125 0.74 3.74 3.67
N VAL A 126 1.31 2.61 4.07
CA VAL A 126 0.66 1.30 4.07
C VAL A 126 0.65 0.71 5.48
N PRO A 127 -0.37 1.01 6.29
CA PRO A 127 -0.46 0.49 7.65
C PRO A 127 -0.98 -0.95 7.67
N TYR A 128 -0.43 -1.78 8.56
CA TYR A 128 -0.88 -3.15 8.83
C TYR A 128 -0.99 -4.02 7.57
N ALA A 129 0.05 -4.03 6.75
CA ALA A 129 0.07 -4.76 5.49
C ALA A 129 0.39 -6.24 5.67
N GLN A 130 -0.23 -7.05 4.83
CA GLN A 130 0.20 -8.42 4.52
C GLN A 130 1.14 -8.39 3.30
N GLY A 131 2.07 -9.32 3.25
CA GLY A 131 2.92 -9.51 2.09
C GLY A 131 2.19 -10.21 0.94
N ILE A 132 2.53 -9.85 -0.29
CA ILE A 132 2.07 -10.53 -1.49
C ILE A 132 3.28 -11.23 -2.10
N THR A 133 3.19 -12.54 -2.28
CA THR A 133 4.22 -13.37 -2.94
C THR A 133 3.79 -13.60 -4.38
N ILE A 134 4.73 -13.40 -5.30
CA ILE A 134 4.55 -13.67 -6.74
C ILE A 134 5.12 -15.07 -7.02
N LYS A 135 4.29 -15.94 -7.58
CA LYS A 135 4.68 -17.26 -8.10
C LYS A 135 4.79 -17.16 -9.62
N GLU A 136 5.89 -17.57 -10.18
CA GLU A 136 6.03 -17.63 -11.63
C GLU A 136 4.94 -18.51 -12.24
N GLN A 137 4.19 -17.97 -13.18
CA GLN A 137 3.12 -18.68 -13.88
C GLN A 137 3.16 -18.32 -15.36
N GLU A 138 2.86 -19.30 -16.21
CA GLU A 138 2.77 -19.12 -17.64
C GLU A 138 1.64 -18.14 -18.00
N ASN A 139 1.87 -17.24 -18.95
CA ASN A 139 0.94 -16.20 -19.40
C ASN A 139 0.54 -15.16 -18.33
N VAL A 140 1.34 -15.01 -17.26
CA VAL A 140 1.17 -13.97 -16.25
C VAL A 140 2.39 -13.08 -16.21
N THR A 141 2.16 -11.77 -16.28
CA THR A 141 3.17 -10.75 -16.01
C THR A 141 2.82 -10.06 -14.71
N ALA A 142 3.68 -10.17 -13.71
CA ALA A 142 3.49 -9.53 -12.40
C ALA A 142 4.50 -8.40 -12.21
N THR A 143 4.03 -7.21 -11.87
CA THR A 143 4.83 -6.02 -11.62
C THR A 143 4.63 -5.58 -10.18
N PRO A 144 5.66 -5.64 -9.31
CA PRO A 144 5.61 -5.06 -7.99
C PRO A 144 5.42 -3.54 -8.06
N LEU A 145 4.46 -3.00 -7.32
CA LEU A 145 4.20 -1.57 -7.22
C LEU A 145 4.80 -0.97 -5.95
N LEU A 146 4.66 -1.69 -4.83
CA LEU A 146 5.09 -1.27 -3.50
C LEU A 146 5.88 -2.41 -2.86
N THR A 147 7.15 -2.15 -2.47
CA THR A 147 8.04 -3.19 -1.92
C THR A 147 8.69 -2.71 -0.63
N THR A 148 8.72 -3.55 0.38
CA THR A 148 9.38 -3.28 1.68
C THR A 148 10.90 -3.42 1.58
N SER A 149 11.63 -3.03 2.63
CA SER A 149 13.07 -3.25 2.68
C SER A 149 13.43 -4.74 2.86
N ASP A 150 14.68 -5.08 2.61
CA ASP A 150 15.25 -6.43 2.87
C ASP A 150 15.27 -6.78 4.36
N GLU A 151 15.17 -5.79 5.26
CA GLU A 151 15.15 -6.00 6.70
C GLU A 151 13.76 -6.28 7.26
N SER A 152 12.71 -6.22 6.42
CA SER A 152 11.34 -6.51 6.81
C SER A 152 11.12 -8.01 7.07
N TYR A 153 10.13 -8.32 7.89
CA TYR A 153 9.69 -9.70 8.14
C TYR A 153 8.19 -9.74 8.44
N ALA A 154 7.54 -10.87 8.14
CA ALA A 154 6.13 -11.07 8.41
C ALA A 154 5.93 -11.96 9.64
N ARG A 155 5.07 -11.52 10.56
CA ARG A 155 4.71 -12.22 11.79
C ARG A 155 3.28 -12.69 11.76
N SER A 156 3.08 -14.00 11.87
CA SER A 156 1.74 -14.61 11.87
C SER A 156 1.02 -14.52 13.23
N ASP A 157 1.74 -14.55 14.35
CA ASP A 157 1.16 -14.37 15.69
C ASP A 157 1.46 -12.98 16.25
N ILE A 158 0.58 -12.03 15.96
CA ILE A 158 0.68 -10.65 16.45
C ILE A 158 0.30 -10.54 17.94
N SER A 159 -0.41 -11.52 18.50
CA SER A 159 -0.87 -11.51 19.89
C SER A 159 0.22 -11.90 20.90
N ALA A 160 1.31 -12.48 20.43
CA ALA A 160 2.37 -13.06 21.28
C ALA A 160 3.18 -12.04 22.10
N GLY A 161 2.91 -10.73 22.00
CA GLY A 161 3.42 -9.71 22.91
C GLY A 161 4.95 -9.52 22.94
N GLY A 162 5.67 -9.98 21.92
CA GLY A 162 7.13 -10.04 21.86
C GLY A 162 7.85 -8.77 21.40
N GLY A 163 7.17 -7.64 21.29
CA GLY A 163 7.74 -6.42 20.70
C GLY A 163 8.05 -6.58 19.21
N TYR A 164 8.87 -5.67 18.66
CA TYR A 164 9.22 -5.64 17.22
C TYR A 164 10.52 -6.37 16.88
N ALA A 165 11.14 -7.09 17.81
CA ALA A 165 12.33 -7.88 17.49
C ALA A 165 11.93 -9.16 16.75
N LYS A 166 12.64 -9.49 15.65
CA LYS A 166 12.40 -10.70 14.88
C LYS A 166 12.47 -11.95 15.74
N GLN A 167 11.53 -12.87 15.54
CA GLN A 167 11.37 -14.09 16.31
C GLN A 167 11.56 -15.34 15.44
N GLU A 168 11.74 -16.47 16.06
CA GLU A 168 11.75 -17.77 15.37
C GLU A 168 10.36 -18.04 14.78
N GLY A 169 10.30 -18.34 13.48
CA GLY A 169 9.04 -18.55 12.74
C GLY A 169 8.55 -17.32 11.98
N ASP A 170 9.13 -16.12 12.18
CA ASP A 170 8.88 -14.98 11.32
C ASP A 170 9.44 -15.26 9.91
N ILE A 171 8.71 -14.84 8.88
CA ILE A 171 9.08 -15.02 7.47
C ILE A 171 9.91 -13.83 7.03
N ASP A 172 11.06 -14.06 6.39
CA ASP A 172 11.93 -13.00 5.87
C ASP A 172 11.33 -12.30 4.65
N GLY A 173 11.51 -10.96 4.59
CA GLY A 173 11.25 -10.14 3.42
C GLY A 173 12.39 -10.18 2.37
N PRO A 174 12.34 -9.30 1.38
CA PRO A 174 11.35 -8.25 1.20
C PRO A 174 9.97 -8.78 0.79
N PHE A 175 8.92 -7.97 1.00
CA PHE A 175 7.55 -8.28 0.60
C PHE A 175 7.02 -7.23 -0.36
N HIS A 176 6.10 -7.64 -1.22
CA HIS A 176 5.31 -6.70 -1.98
C HIS A 176 4.03 -6.37 -1.20
N ALA A 177 3.77 -5.08 -0.95
CA ALA A 177 2.55 -4.58 -0.35
C ALA A 177 1.51 -4.15 -1.40
N GLY A 178 1.93 -4.06 -2.67
CA GLY A 178 1.09 -3.80 -3.84
C GLY A 178 1.70 -4.42 -5.09
N VAL A 179 0.87 -5.09 -5.90
CA VAL A 179 1.29 -5.78 -7.14
C VAL A 179 0.23 -5.57 -8.21
N LYS A 180 0.66 -5.29 -9.44
CA LYS A 180 -0.14 -5.37 -10.66
C LYS A 180 0.17 -6.68 -11.36
N CYS A 181 -0.86 -7.39 -11.80
CA CYS A 181 -0.72 -8.58 -12.61
C CYS A 181 -1.57 -8.49 -13.87
N GLU A 182 -1.02 -8.91 -14.99
CA GLU A 182 -1.70 -9.05 -16.26
C GLU A 182 -1.64 -10.51 -16.68
N LYS A 183 -2.79 -11.11 -16.93
CA LYS A 183 -2.91 -12.49 -17.40
C LYS A 183 -3.59 -12.55 -18.75
N GLU A 184 -2.94 -13.20 -19.72
CA GLU A 184 -3.54 -13.48 -21.02
C GLU A 184 -4.27 -14.82 -20.99
N VAL A 185 -5.57 -14.79 -21.32
CA VAL A 185 -6.44 -15.96 -21.43
C VAL A 185 -7.16 -15.89 -22.78
N GLU A 186 -6.94 -16.86 -23.67
CA GLU A 186 -7.61 -16.98 -24.97
C GLU A 186 -7.53 -15.70 -25.86
N GLY A 187 -6.51 -14.86 -25.64
CA GLY A 187 -6.29 -13.61 -26.39
C GLY A 187 -6.89 -12.36 -25.75
N GLU A 188 -7.57 -12.50 -24.61
CA GLU A 188 -8.03 -11.41 -23.76
C GLU A 188 -7.06 -11.21 -22.60
N ILE A 189 -6.86 -9.98 -22.15
CA ILE A 189 -6.01 -9.65 -21.01
C ILE A 189 -6.90 -9.27 -19.85
N SER A 190 -6.73 -9.95 -18.72
CA SER A 190 -7.34 -9.59 -17.45
C SER A 190 -6.26 -9.00 -16.53
N THR A 191 -6.51 -7.80 -16.02
CA THR A 191 -5.62 -7.08 -15.12
C THR A 191 -6.12 -7.19 -13.68
N ALA A 192 -5.22 -7.56 -12.77
CA ALA A 192 -5.46 -7.49 -11.34
C ALA A 192 -4.50 -6.51 -10.69
N VAL A 193 -5.03 -5.66 -9.81
CA VAL A 193 -4.19 -4.91 -8.88
C VAL A 193 -4.53 -5.37 -7.47
N VAL A 194 -3.51 -5.79 -6.72
CA VAL A 194 -3.68 -6.37 -5.38
C VAL A 194 -2.90 -5.53 -4.37
N TYR A 195 -3.56 -5.12 -3.29
CA TYR A 195 -2.94 -4.42 -2.17
C TYR A 195 -3.11 -5.20 -0.87
N GLY A 196 -2.06 -5.24 -0.08
CA GLY A 196 -1.95 -6.02 1.15
C GLY A 196 -2.54 -5.35 2.40
N SER A 197 -3.24 -4.22 2.29
CA SER A 197 -3.75 -3.49 3.46
C SER A 197 -5.12 -2.88 3.22
N GLU A 198 -6.08 -3.20 4.08
CA GLU A 198 -7.41 -2.58 4.11
C GLU A 198 -7.39 -1.09 4.49
N TYR A 199 -6.31 -0.65 5.15
CA TYR A 199 -6.17 0.74 5.61
C TYR A 199 -5.54 1.68 4.60
N LEU A 200 -4.96 1.15 3.51
CA LEU A 200 -4.20 1.91 2.51
C LEU A 200 -4.98 3.13 1.98
N PHE A 201 -6.25 2.94 1.63
CA PHE A 201 -7.08 3.99 1.02
C PHE A 201 -8.06 4.63 2.01
N THR A 202 -7.75 4.58 3.30
CA THR A 202 -8.52 5.29 4.32
C THR A 202 -8.11 6.76 4.38
N GLN A 203 -9.05 7.62 4.79
CA GLN A 203 -8.78 9.05 4.96
C GLN A 203 -7.60 9.31 5.92
N ASN A 204 -7.53 8.56 7.02
CA ASN A 204 -6.45 8.74 8.01
C ASN A 204 -5.07 8.40 7.42
N ALA A 205 -4.99 7.35 6.60
CA ALA A 205 -3.73 6.99 5.93
C ALA A 205 -3.33 8.05 4.90
N ASP A 206 -4.28 8.54 4.13
CA ASP A 206 -4.07 9.56 3.12
C ASP A 206 -3.62 10.91 3.70
N GLU A 207 -4.18 11.32 4.84
CA GLU A 207 -3.79 12.55 5.54
C GLU A 207 -2.30 12.53 5.98
N ILE A 208 -1.75 11.38 6.35
CA ILE A 208 -0.33 11.23 6.76
C ILE A 208 0.61 11.57 5.60
N VAL A 209 0.22 11.23 4.38
CA VAL A 209 1.03 11.43 3.16
C VAL A 209 0.49 12.51 2.23
N SER A 210 -0.38 13.39 2.77
CA SER A 210 -0.88 14.58 2.07
C SER A 210 -1.54 14.29 0.72
N GLY A 211 -2.33 13.21 0.64
CA GLY A 211 -3.12 12.88 -0.55
C GLY A 211 -2.47 11.85 -1.49
N THR A 212 -1.25 11.40 -1.22
CA THR A 212 -0.53 10.48 -2.12
C THR A 212 -1.22 9.12 -2.24
N ASN A 213 -1.83 8.60 -1.17
CA ASN A 213 -2.56 7.34 -1.22
C ASN A 213 -3.80 7.42 -2.12
N LEU A 214 -4.52 8.53 -2.09
CA LEU A 214 -5.64 8.76 -3.02
C LEU A 214 -5.18 8.97 -4.46
N MET A 215 -4.00 9.55 -4.69
CA MET A 215 -3.42 9.64 -6.03
C MET A 215 -3.07 8.24 -6.57
N LEU A 216 -2.48 7.36 -5.74
CA LEU A 216 -2.25 5.96 -6.09
C LEU A 216 -3.56 5.25 -6.41
N PHE A 217 -4.62 5.48 -5.61
CA PHE A 217 -5.94 4.90 -5.85
C PHE A 217 -6.53 5.36 -7.19
N ALA A 218 -6.44 6.65 -7.50
CA ALA A 218 -6.90 7.20 -8.78
C ALA A 218 -6.11 6.63 -9.96
N GLY A 219 -4.79 6.47 -9.82
CA GLY A 219 -3.95 5.77 -10.82
C GLY A 219 -4.37 4.32 -11.02
N THR A 220 -4.68 3.60 -9.93
CA THR A 220 -5.17 2.22 -9.97
C THR A 220 -6.51 2.12 -10.72
N LEU A 221 -7.49 2.96 -10.39
CA LEU A 221 -8.78 2.95 -11.08
C LEU A 221 -8.63 3.38 -12.54
N GLY A 222 -7.73 4.34 -12.81
CA GLY A 222 -7.44 4.78 -14.17
C GLY A 222 -6.83 3.70 -15.06
N SER A 223 -6.13 2.70 -14.50
CA SER A 223 -5.56 1.59 -15.28
C SER A 223 -6.60 0.60 -15.80
N PHE A 224 -7.78 0.53 -15.18
CA PHE A 224 -8.88 -0.36 -15.60
C PHE A 224 -9.81 0.27 -16.64
N VAL A 225 -9.84 1.61 -16.70
CA VAL A 225 -10.72 2.31 -17.63
C VAL A 225 -9.91 2.75 -18.85
N SER A 226 -10.21 2.18 -20.00
CA SER A 226 -9.64 2.64 -21.27
C SER A 226 -10.18 4.04 -21.56
N TYR A 227 -9.49 5.08 -21.11
CA TYR A 227 -9.85 6.45 -21.45
C TYR A 227 -9.59 6.73 -22.92
N THR A 228 -10.58 6.52 -23.76
CA THR A 228 -10.67 7.21 -25.03
C THR A 228 -11.12 8.66 -24.72
N ASP A 229 -10.13 9.57 -24.64
CA ASP A 229 -10.35 11.04 -24.56
C ASP A 229 -10.83 11.68 -23.23
N SER A 230 -10.37 11.26 -22.08
CA SER A 230 -10.60 12.04 -20.84
C SER A 230 -9.29 12.64 -20.32
N ILE A 231 -9.16 13.95 -20.38
CA ILE A 231 -8.09 14.69 -19.68
C ILE A 231 -8.42 14.63 -18.19
N VAL A 232 -7.73 13.79 -17.43
CA VAL A 232 -7.77 13.83 -15.96
C VAL A 232 -7.12 15.14 -15.52
N VAL A 233 -7.92 16.13 -15.14
CA VAL A 233 -7.41 17.33 -14.48
C VAL A 233 -7.18 16.98 -13.01
N PRO A 234 -5.94 16.89 -12.54
CA PRO A 234 -5.70 16.62 -11.13
C PRO A 234 -6.35 17.72 -10.29
N VAL A 235 -7.20 17.30 -9.35
CA VAL A 235 -7.82 18.25 -8.40
C VAL A 235 -6.69 18.83 -7.55
N LYS A 236 -6.41 20.12 -7.71
CA LYS A 236 -5.50 20.85 -6.82
C LYS A 236 -6.10 20.85 -5.41
N SER A 237 -5.68 19.93 -4.57
CA SER A 237 -5.92 20.04 -3.14
C SER A 237 -5.11 21.21 -2.60
N TYR A 238 -5.80 22.18 -1.98
CA TYR A 238 -5.17 23.27 -1.24
C TYR A 238 -4.95 22.91 0.22
N GLU A 239 -4.94 21.61 0.54
CA GLU A 239 -4.69 21.16 1.89
C GLU A 239 -3.23 21.32 2.26
N VAL A 240 -2.99 21.64 3.52
CA VAL A 240 -1.66 21.93 4.07
C VAL A 240 -0.80 20.67 3.92
N SER A 241 0.23 20.75 3.08
CA SER A 241 1.19 19.64 2.96
C SER A 241 1.95 19.49 4.27
N TYR A 242 1.74 18.38 4.95
CA TYR A 242 2.57 17.99 6.07
C TYR A 242 3.87 17.40 5.53
N ILE A 243 5.01 17.94 5.99
CA ILE A 243 6.31 17.37 5.65
C ILE A 243 6.47 16.09 6.46
N ALA A 244 6.27 14.93 5.84
CA ALA A 244 6.63 13.65 6.43
C ALA A 244 8.16 13.55 6.44
N MET A 245 8.77 13.66 7.62
CA MET A 245 10.20 13.49 7.80
C MET A 245 10.50 12.12 8.38
N PRO A 246 11.48 11.36 7.87
CA PRO A 246 11.99 10.16 8.52
C PRO A 246 12.38 10.46 9.96
N GLN A 247 12.10 9.54 10.87
CA GLN A 247 12.36 9.72 12.30
C GLN A 247 13.82 10.04 12.61
N SER A 248 14.76 9.48 11.84
CA SER A 248 16.18 9.79 11.92
C SER A 248 16.49 11.27 11.69
N SER A 249 15.81 11.91 10.73
CA SER A 249 15.96 13.34 10.43
C SER A 249 15.41 14.22 11.55
N ILE A 250 14.30 13.83 12.15
CA ILE A 250 13.69 14.53 13.29
C ILE A 250 14.63 14.47 14.50
N VAL A 251 15.18 13.30 14.82
CA VAL A 251 16.13 13.11 15.93
C VAL A 251 17.40 13.93 15.68
N PHE A 252 17.96 13.90 14.46
CA PHE A 252 19.13 14.68 14.13
C PHE A 252 18.88 16.20 14.30
N LEU A 253 17.77 16.70 13.80
CA LEU A 253 17.40 18.12 13.92
C LEU A 253 17.19 18.53 15.37
N ALA A 254 16.52 17.69 16.17
CA ALA A 254 16.32 17.91 17.60
C ALA A 254 17.66 17.96 18.36
N LEU A 255 18.58 17.05 18.05
CA LEU A 255 19.92 16.99 18.68
C LEU A 255 20.75 18.22 18.32
N ALA A 256 20.70 18.65 17.07
CA ALA A 256 21.38 19.84 16.59
C ALA A 256 20.87 21.12 17.26
N THR A 257 19.57 21.29 17.40
CA THR A 257 18.95 22.49 17.98
C THR A 257 19.04 22.53 19.51
N VAL A 258 18.81 21.39 20.19
CA VAL A 258 18.74 21.35 21.67
C VAL A 258 20.12 21.22 22.31
N ILE A 259 21.07 20.56 21.67
CA ILE A 259 22.39 20.30 22.24
C ILE A 259 23.46 21.16 21.57
N VAL A 260 23.67 21.02 20.26
CA VAL A 260 24.83 21.64 19.59
C VAL A 260 24.76 23.16 19.64
N LEU A 261 23.60 23.75 19.42
CA LEU A 261 23.43 25.19 19.37
C LEU A 261 23.65 25.87 20.76
N PRO A 262 23.05 25.38 21.88
CA PRO A 262 23.33 25.93 23.21
C PRO A 262 24.78 25.74 23.68
N PHE A 263 25.38 24.56 23.39
CA PHE A 263 26.81 24.33 23.70
C PHE A 263 27.73 25.28 22.94
N GLY A 264 27.43 25.59 21.68
CA GLY A 264 28.15 26.58 20.90
C GLY A 264 28.15 27.97 21.55
N PHE A 265 27.00 28.40 22.06
CA PHE A 265 26.86 29.66 22.80
C PHE A 265 27.63 29.66 24.13
N LEU A 266 27.60 28.54 24.87
CA LEU A 266 28.34 28.41 26.11
C LEU A 266 29.84 28.47 25.87
N ILE A 267 30.37 27.76 24.88
CA ILE A 267 31.80 27.77 24.53
C ILE A 267 32.26 29.18 24.14
N THR A 268 31.50 29.88 23.31
CA THR A 268 31.81 31.24 22.90
C THR A 268 31.74 32.22 24.05
N GLY A 269 30.71 32.07 24.93
CA GLY A 269 30.57 32.90 26.14
C GLY A 269 31.72 32.69 27.11
N PHE A 270 32.15 31.47 27.38
CA PHE A 270 33.32 31.14 28.20
C PHE A 270 34.62 31.71 27.57
N GLY A 271 34.79 31.60 26.26
CA GLY A 271 35.94 32.16 25.55
C GLY A 271 36.07 33.69 25.72
N ILE A 272 34.95 34.40 25.59
CA ILE A 272 34.89 35.86 25.79
C ILE A 272 35.15 36.20 27.27
N TRP A 273 34.60 35.46 28.19
CA TRP A 273 34.80 35.66 29.64
C TRP A 273 36.26 35.46 30.05
N PHE A 274 36.93 34.38 29.59
CA PHE A 274 38.36 34.14 29.82
C PHE A 274 39.24 35.25 29.25
N LYS A 275 38.94 35.75 28.02
CA LYS A 275 39.68 36.84 27.39
C LYS A 275 39.54 38.16 28.16
N ARG A 276 38.37 38.44 28.75
CA ARG A 276 38.17 39.66 29.57
C ARG A 276 38.81 39.56 30.93
N ARG A 277 38.93 38.37 31.53
CA ARG A 277 39.54 38.17 32.87
C ARG A 277 41.07 38.25 32.83
N LYS A 278 41.71 38.11 31.67
CA LYS A 278 43.18 38.24 31.47
C LYS A 278 43.64 39.65 31.08
N ARG A 279 42.72 40.59 30.99
CA ARG A 279 42.97 42.01 30.90
C ARG A 279 42.70 42.70 32.24
#